data_e3c7dc55fa8f9efab3a1a75adf9f8603
#
_entry.id   e3c7dc55fa8f9efab3a1a75adf9f8603
#
_cell.length_a   1.000
_cell.length_b   1.000
_cell.length_c   1.000
_cell.angle_alpha   90.00
_cell.angle_beta   90.00
_cell.angle_gamma   90.00
#
_symmetry.space_group_name_H-M   'P 1'
#
loop_
_entity.id
_entity.type
_entity.pdbx_description
1 polymer ?
#
loop_
_entity_poly.entity_id
_entity_poly.type
_entity_poly.pdbx_seq_one_letter_code
_entity_poly.pdbx_strand_id
1 'polypeptide(L)'
;MNLIKMSAKLNFRMVHPQNLELVAGMTADKEKSFVPPFGYELMKTSEFRAGQEPLVTYYVVEKRPAMTGKDVVSAYPNKDQFGQRMIALSFNARGAAQFAEVTRANVGRQMAIVLDDHLYCAPVIKDAITGGQATISGRFSDEEIKSIADALVSGSFPFQIKIDAVFDTDPKLGAANVANGIWVGVFSLLFVAAFMCIYYRLAGVIAVCALGLNIVLVLGAMAAFNATLTL
;
A
#
# COMPACT_ATOMS: atom_id res chain seq x y z
N MET A 1 3.44 -0.88 -13.72
CA MET A 1 2.29 -1.64 -13.21
C MET A 1 2.78 -2.89 -12.47
N ASN A 2 3.41 -2.72 -11.29
CA ASN A 2 4.06 -3.81 -10.52
C ASN A 2 3.77 -3.65 -9.02
N LEU A 3 2.50 -3.39 -8.66
CA LEU A 3 2.10 -3.08 -7.27
C LEU A 3 1.55 -4.26 -6.46
N ILE A 4 1.54 -5.50 -6.99
CA ILE A 4 0.84 -6.61 -6.33
C ILE A 4 1.77 -7.78 -5.95
N LYS A 5 3.09 -7.59 -5.92
CA LYS A 5 4.02 -8.66 -5.52
C LYS A 5 4.83 -8.36 -4.25
N MET A 6 4.40 -7.42 -3.44
CA MET A 6 5.12 -7.08 -2.21
C MET A 6 4.43 -7.73 -1.00
N SER A 7 4.70 -9.02 -0.80
CA SER A 7 4.65 -9.58 0.54
C SER A 7 5.81 -8.92 1.31
N ALA A 8 5.52 -7.86 2.02
CA ALA A 8 6.52 -7.11 2.76
C ALA A 8 7.19 -8.04 3.79
N LYS A 9 8.51 -8.22 3.68
CA LYS A 9 9.29 -9.08 4.58
C LYS A 9 9.74 -8.27 5.79
N LEU A 10 8.97 -8.35 6.85
CA LEU A 10 9.40 -7.81 8.14
C LEU A 10 10.45 -8.73 8.79
N ASN A 11 11.56 -8.16 9.21
CA ASN A 11 12.63 -8.83 9.94
C ASN A 11 13.04 -8.00 11.15
N PHE A 12 13.20 -8.65 12.29
CA PHE A 12 13.81 -8.09 13.49
C PHE A 12 15.25 -8.57 13.55
N ARG A 13 16.21 -7.67 13.50
CA ARG A 13 17.64 -7.99 13.46
C ARG A 13 18.38 -7.29 14.58
N MET A 14 19.42 -7.87 15.11
CA MET A 14 20.21 -7.22 16.15
C MET A 14 21.23 -6.27 15.55
N VAL A 15 21.40 -5.12 16.18
CA VAL A 15 22.45 -4.16 15.85
C VAL A 15 23.74 -4.58 16.54
N HIS A 16 24.87 -4.39 15.87
CA HIS A 16 26.20 -4.72 16.42
C HIS A 16 26.42 -3.97 17.75
N PRO A 17 26.96 -4.63 18.80
CA PRO A 17 27.15 -3.98 20.10
C PRO A 17 28.01 -2.71 20.04
N GLN A 18 29.04 -2.71 19.19
CA GLN A 18 29.94 -1.56 18.97
C GLN A 18 29.52 -0.71 17.76
N ASN A 19 28.22 -0.65 17.46
CA ASN A 19 27.72 0.09 16.30
C ASN A 19 28.21 1.54 16.28
N LEU A 20 28.15 2.24 17.40
CA LEU A 20 28.56 3.64 17.51
C LEU A 20 30.03 3.87 17.09
N GLU A 21 30.93 2.95 17.45
CA GLU A 21 32.35 3.01 17.08
C GLU A 21 32.55 2.71 15.59
N LEU A 22 31.86 1.68 15.08
CA LEU A 22 31.96 1.24 13.70
C LEU A 22 31.44 2.27 12.70
N VAL A 23 30.39 3.02 13.05
CA VAL A 23 29.80 4.05 12.19
C VAL A 23 30.29 5.45 12.53
N ALA A 24 31.21 5.63 13.48
CA ALA A 24 31.76 6.92 13.85
C ALA A 24 32.42 7.61 12.65
N GLY A 25 31.92 8.79 12.26
CA GLY A 25 32.40 9.53 11.09
C GLY A 25 32.05 8.90 9.74
N MET A 26 31.03 8.06 9.69
CA MET A 26 30.49 7.53 8.44
C MET A 26 29.85 8.65 7.62
N THR A 27 30.19 8.71 6.34
CA THR A 27 29.66 9.64 5.35
C THR A 27 29.27 8.86 4.09
N ALA A 28 28.50 9.45 3.21
CA ALA A 28 28.06 8.82 1.96
C ALA A 28 29.24 8.32 1.10
N ASP A 29 30.39 9.00 1.14
CA ASP A 29 31.58 8.61 0.41
C ASP A 29 32.26 7.37 1.01
N LYS A 30 32.23 7.24 2.34
CA LYS A 30 32.82 6.10 3.06
C LYS A 30 31.91 4.86 3.05
N GLU A 31 30.61 5.02 2.80
CA GLU A 31 29.64 3.92 2.70
C GLU A 31 30.10 2.84 1.71
N LYS A 32 30.63 3.25 0.55
CA LYS A 32 31.06 2.33 -0.51
C LYS A 32 32.36 1.56 -0.20
N SER A 33 33.18 2.08 0.67
CA SER A 33 34.48 1.46 1.06
C SER A 33 34.41 0.73 2.40
N PHE A 34 33.28 0.82 3.11
CA PHE A 34 33.12 0.17 4.41
C PHE A 34 32.90 -1.32 4.25
N VAL A 35 33.72 -2.11 4.94
CA VAL A 35 33.57 -3.57 5.00
C VAL A 35 33.01 -3.95 6.37
N PRO A 36 31.75 -4.35 6.44
CA PRO A 36 31.14 -4.75 7.70
C PRO A 36 31.78 -6.03 8.25
N PRO A 37 31.79 -6.24 9.58
CA PRO A 37 32.23 -7.47 10.20
C PRO A 37 31.51 -8.71 9.64
N PHE A 38 32.17 -9.87 9.74
CA PHE A 38 31.58 -11.12 9.26
C PHE A 38 30.22 -11.38 9.92
N GLY A 39 29.20 -11.67 9.10
CA GLY A 39 27.83 -11.92 9.57
C GLY A 39 26.97 -10.66 9.73
N TYR A 40 27.52 -9.48 9.46
CA TYR A 40 26.82 -8.20 9.52
C TYR A 40 26.73 -7.53 8.16
N GLU A 41 25.83 -6.57 8.04
CA GLU A 41 25.69 -5.69 6.88
C GLU A 41 25.45 -4.25 7.33
N LEU A 42 25.85 -3.30 6.50
CA LEU A 42 25.61 -1.88 6.75
C LEU A 42 24.25 -1.51 6.20
N MET A 43 23.39 -0.94 7.05
CA MET A 43 22.10 -0.40 6.67
C MET A 43 22.02 1.06 7.07
N LYS A 44 21.17 1.81 6.40
CA LYS A 44 20.93 3.23 6.70
C LYS A 44 19.44 3.50 6.86
N THR A 45 19.14 4.45 7.72
CA THR A 45 17.80 5.04 7.85
C THR A 45 17.90 6.54 7.68
N SER A 46 16.87 7.17 7.13
CA SER A 46 16.78 8.61 6.99
C SER A 46 15.63 9.13 7.85
N GLU A 47 15.95 9.99 8.81
CA GLU A 47 14.93 10.70 9.59
C GLU A 47 14.61 12.02 8.90
N PHE A 48 13.37 12.22 8.50
CA PHE A 48 12.90 13.49 7.98
C PHE A 48 12.57 14.43 9.13
N ARG A 49 13.25 15.57 9.20
CA ARG A 49 12.90 16.68 10.09
C ARG A 49 12.30 17.80 9.25
N ALA A 50 11.12 18.28 9.64
CA ALA A 50 10.48 19.40 8.97
C ALA A 50 11.43 20.61 8.87
N GLY A 51 11.77 21.03 7.63
CA GLY A 51 12.63 22.17 7.35
C GLY A 51 14.14 21.93 7.42
N GLN A 52 14.60 20.70 7.57
CA GLN A 52 16.03 20.33 7.55
C GLN A 52 16.30 19.22 6.52
N GLU A 53 17.56 19.13 6.09
CA GLU A 53 17.99 17.99 5.27
C GLU A 53 17.80 16.67 6.04
N PRO A 54 17.43 15.56 5.35
CA PRO A 54 17.23 14.28 6.00
C PRO A 54 18.52 13.81 6.68
N LEU A 55 18.43 13.55 7.98
CA LEU A 55 19.55 13.00 8.74
C LEU A 55 19.69 11.52 8.43
N VAL A 56 20.74 11.15 7.70
CA VAL A 56 21.06 9.75 7.41
C VAL A 56 21.86 9.17 8.57
N THR A 57 21.34 8.12 9.19
CA THR A 57 22.01 7.39 10.26
C THR A 57 22.34 5.97 9.79
N TYR A 58 23.57 5.53 10.03
CA TYR A 58 24.08 4.22 9.62
C TYR A 58 24.05 3.24 10.80
N TYR A 59 23.74 1.98 10.49
CA TYR A 59 23.70 0.88 11.44
C TYR A 59 24.36 -0.36 10.86
N VAL A 60 25.18 -1.03 11.67
CA VAL A 60 25.75 -2.35 11.36
C VAL A 60 24.83 -3.40 11.98
N VAL A 61 24.11 -4.15 11.13
CA VAL A 61 23.02 -5.03 11.52
C VAL A 61 23.34 -6.47 11.17
N GLU A 62 22.95 -7.40 12.01
CA GLU A 62 23.13 -8.83 11.73
C GLU A 62 22.37 -9.25 10.46
N LYS A 63 23.02 -10.00 9.56
CA LYS A 63 22.37 -10.54 8.35
C LYS A 63 21.26 -11.53 8.68
N ARG A 64 21.48 -12.32 9.74
CA ARG A 64 20.48 -13.31 10.18
C ARG A 64 19.43 -12.63 11.05
N PRO A 65 18.12 -12.72 10.70
CA PRO A 65 17.09 -12.15 11.54
C PRO A 65 16.95 -12.94 12.84
N ALA A 66 16.84 -12.23 13.97
CA ALA A 66 16.53 -12.81 15.27
C ALA A 66 15.08 -13.31 15.29
N MET A 67 14.19 -12.61 14.59
CA MET A 67 12.80 -12.99 14.41
C MET A 67 12.28 -12.44 13.05
N THR A 68 11.34 -13.16 12.45
CA THR A 68 10.65 -12.73 11.21
C THR A 68 9.22 -12.30 11.51
N GLY A 69 8.65 -11.45 10.66
CA GLY A 69 7.30 -10.94 10.82
C GLY A 69 6.17 -11.95 10.60
N LYS A 70 6.48 -13.21 10.28
CA LYS A 70 5.48 -14.27 10.06
C LYS A 70 4.57 -14.53 11.27
N ASP A 71 5.05 -14.23 12.46
CA ASP A 71 4.35 -14.44 13.72
C ASP A 71 3.65 -13.16 14.23
N VAL A 72 3.68 -12.07 13.45
CA VAL A 72 2.91 -10.84 13.69
C VAL A 72 1.47 -11.06 13.24
N VAL A 73 0.52 -10.87 14.14
CA VAL A 73 -0.92 -11.02 13.86
C VAL A 73 -1.53 -9.70 13.41
N SER A 74 -1.14 -8.60 14.05
CA SER A 74 -1.65 -7.28 13.71
C SER A 74 -0.63 -6.19 13.98
N ALA A 75 -0.72 -5.13 13.20
CA ALA A 75 0.02 -3.89 13.38
C ALA A 75 -0.96 -2.72 13.17
N TYR A 76 -1.00 -1.79 14.09
CA TYR A 76 -1.89 -0.64 13.97
C TYR A 76 -1.25 0.61 14.57
N PRO A 77 -1.55 1.79 13.97
CA PRO A 77 -1.09 3.05 14.52
C PRO A 77 -1.75 3.33 15.87
N ASN A 78 -0.94 3.78 16.82
CA ASN A 78 -1.37 4.16 18.15
C ASN A 78 -0.68 5.47 18.57
N LYS A 79 -1.11 6.06 19.67
CA LYS A 79 -0.46 7.22 20.29
C LYS A 79 -0.21 6.91 21.76
N ASP A 80 0.93 7.38 22.26
CA ASP A 80 1.21 7.32 23.68
C ASP A 80 0.43 8.40 24.45
N GLN A 81 0.56 8.38 25.78
CA GLN A 81 -0.08 9.36 26.67
C GLN A 81 0.41 10.81 26.45
N PHE A 82 1.50 11.00 25.72
CA PHE A 82 2.07 12.31 25.36
C PHE A 82 1.71 12.70 23.91
N GLY A 83 0.85 11.93 23.24
CA GLY A 83 0.45 12.17 21.86
C GLY A 83 1.51 11.78 20.83
N GLN A 84 2.63 11.16 21.25
CA GLN A 84 3.64 10.67 20.30
C GLN A 84 3.11 9.45 19.56
N ARG A 85 3.37 9.43 18.27
CA ARG A 85 2.93 8.36 17.40
C ARG A 85 3.77 7.11 17.61
N MET A 86 3.11 5.95 17.63
CA MET A 86 3.72 4.65 17.77
C MET A 86 2.97 3.61 16.93
N ILE A 87 3.63 2.52 16.64
CA ILE A 87 3.02 1.36 16.00
C ILE A 87 2.91 0.26 17.06
N ALA A 88 1.70 -0.18 17.33
CA ALA A 88 1.45 -1.32 18.19
C ALA A 88 1.45 -2.60 17.35
N LEU A 89 2.23 -3.58 17.78
CA LEU A 89 2.32 -4.90 17.18
C LEU A 89 1.74 -5.93 18.13
N SER A 90 1.02 -6.91 17.61
CA SER A 90 0.66 -8.10 18.36
C SER A 90 1.16 -9.36 17.67
N PHE A 91 1.63 -10.31 18.46
CA PHE A 91 2.18 -11.57 18.00
C PHE A 91 1.24 -12.72 18.34
N ASN A 92 1.30 -13.80 17.56
CA ASN A 92 0.68 -15.07 17.95
C ASN A 92 1.43 -15.69 19.14
N ALA A 93 0.91 -16.76 19.73
CA ALA A 93 1.50 -17.40 20.91
C ALA A 93 2.97 -17.81 20.70
N ARG A 94 3.31 -18.31 19.50
CA ARG A 94 4.67 -18.70 19.14
C ARG A 94 5.59 -17.48 19.03
N GLY A 95 5.15 -16.45 18.33
CA GLY A 95 5.91 -15.20 18.16
C GLY A 95 6.10 -14.48 19.48
N ALA A 96 5.10 -14.45 20.35
CA ALA A 96 5.19 -13.88 21.69
C ALA A 96 6.28 -14.56 22.53
N ALA A 97 6.32 -15.89 22.52
CA ALA A 97 7.35 -16.66 23.24
C ALA A 97 8.76 -16.39 22.67
N GLN A 98 8.92 -16.43 21.35
CA GLN A 98 10.19 -16.15 20.69
C GLN A 98 10.64 -14.70 20.92
N PHE A 99 9.73 -13.72 20.83
CA PHE A 99 10.04 -12.32 21.04
C PHE A 99 10.43 -12.04 22.50
N ALA A 100 9.77 -12.70 23.45
CA ALA A 100 10.13 -12.63 24.86
C ALA A 100 11.54 -13.17 25.15
N GLU A 101 11.93 -14.27 24.51
CA GLU A 101 13.27 -14.85 24.63
C GLU A 101 14.32 -13.91 24.03
N VAL A 102 14.09 -13.43 22.80
CA VAL A 102 15.01 -12.52 22.10
C VAL A 102 15.18 -11.22 22.87
N THR A 103 14.09 -10.61 23.36
CA THR A 103 14.18 -9.34 24.09
C THR A 103 14.83 -9.52 25.46
N ARG A 104 14.56 -10.62 26.17
CA ARG A 104 15.20 -10.94 27.45
C ARG A 104 16.72 -11.11 27.32
N ALA A 105 17.17 -11.78 26.26
CA ALA A 105 18.60 -12.00 26.00
C ALA A 105 19.34 -10.73 25.54
N ASN A 106 18.63 -9.70 25.12
CA ASN A 106 19.20 -8.51 24.45
C ASN A 106 18.73 -7.19 25.08
N VAL A 107 18.36 -7.17 26.36
CA VAL A 107 18.04 -5.92 27.07
C VAL A 107 19.22 -4.96 27.02
N GLY A 108 18.95 -3.68 26.74
CA GLY A 108 19.95 -2.62 26.55
C GLY A 108 20.58 -2.55 25.16
N ARG A 109 20.33 -3.53 24.28
CA ARG A 109 20.81 -3.51 22.90
C ARG A 109 19.78 -2.91 21.95
N GLN A 110 20.21 -2.46 20.78
CA GLN A 110 19.34 -1.98 19.72
C GLN A 110 18.85 -3.15 18.85
N MET A 111 17.57 -3.11 18.52
CA MET A 111 16.94 -4.05 17.59
C MET A 111 16.49 -3.29 16.34
N ALA A 112 17.07 -3.62 15.21
CA ALA A 112 16.73 -3.06 13.91
C ALA A 112 15.44 -3.68 13.38
N ILE A 113 14.50 -2.83 12.95
CA ILE A 113 13.26 -3.21 12.30
C ILE A 113 13.45 -2.96 10.80
N VAL A 114 13.55 -4.05 10.06
CA VAL A 114 13.84 -4.06 8.62
C VAL A 114 12.63 -4.56 7.88
N LEU A 115 12.17 -3.79 6.91
CA LEU A 115 11.04 -4.12 6.05
C LEU A 115 11.53 -4.03 4.59
N ASP A 116 11.41 -5.13 3.83
CA ASP A 116 11.86 -5.23 2.43
C ASP A 116 13.31 -4.74 2.22
N ASP A 117 14.20 -5.20 3.10
CA ASP A 117 15.63 -4.83 3.12
C ASP A 117 15.92 -3.34 3.37
N HIS A 118 14.91 -2.57 3.83
CA HIS A 118 15.07 -1.19 4.27
C HIS A 118 14.97 -1.10 5.80
N LEU A 119 15.95 -0.43 6.40
CA LEU A 119 15.93 -0.16 7.84
C LEU A 119 15.01 1.01 8.16
N TYR A 120 13.96 0.76 8.91
CA TYR A 120 13.02 1.80 9.35
C TYR A 120 13.47 2.47 10.65
N CYS A 121 13.79 1.67 11.65
CA CYS A 121 14.24 2.19 12.95
C CYS A 121 15.04 1.12 13.71
N ALA A 122 15.81 1.55 14.71
CA ALA A 122 16.59 0.66 15.56
C ALA A 122 16.41 1.06 17.05
N PRO A 123 15.22 0.81 17.65
CA PRO A 123 14.96 1.14 19.05
C PRO A 123 15.82 0.30 20.00
N VAL A 124 16.08 0.85 21.19
CA VAL A 124 16.71 0.12 22.29
C VAL A 124 15.68 -0.74 23.01
N ILE A 125 15.98 -1.99 23.25
CA ILE A 125 15.19 -2.90 24.08
C ILE A 125 15.34 -2.48 25.54
N LYS A 126 14.30 -1.87 26.10
CA LYS A 126 14.34 -1.40 27.50
C LYS A 126 14.17 -2.54 28.47
N ASP A 127 13.23 -3.44 28.19
CA ASP A 127 12.84 -4.56 29.05
C ASP A 127 12.47 -5.79 28.20
N ALA A 128 12.41 -6.96 28.84
CA ALA A 128 11.89 -8.16 28.22
C ALA A 128 10.39 -8.04 27.94
N ILE A 129 9.97 -8.23 26.70
CA ILE A 129 8.58 -8.07 26.28
C ILE A 129 7.89 -9.44 26.26
N THR A 130 7.16 -9.75 27.34
CA THR A 130 6.54 -11.08 27.55
C THR A 130 5.05 -11.12 27.21
N GLY A 131 4.42 -9.96 27.03
CA GLY A 131 2.96 -9.86 26.87
C GLY A 131 2.45 -10.13 25.46
N GLY A 132 3.30 -10.50 24.49
CA GLY A 132 2.90 -10.72 23.10
C GLY A 132 2.49 -9.45 22.35
N GLN A 133 2.71 -8.29 22.95
CA GLN A 133 2.50 -6.97 22.36
C GLN A 133 3.79 -6.17 22.43
N ALA A 134 4.16 -5.56 21.34
CA ALA A 134 5.31 -4.66 21.26
C ALA A 134 4.88 -3.30 20.72
N THR A 135 5.59 -2.27 21.10
CA THR A 135 5.36 -0.93 20.62
C THR A 135 6.63 -0.37 19.99
N ILE A 136 6.52 0.06 18.75
CA ILE A 136 7.60 0.73 18.05
C ILE A 136 7.36 2.23 18.21
N SER A 137 8.17 2.88 19.03
CA SER A 137 8.16 4.33 19.22
C SER A 137 9.17 4.96 18.27
N GLY A 138 8.79 6.02 17.59
CA GLY A 138 9.66 6.77 16.68
C GLY A 138 9.02 8.07 16.24
N ARG A 139 9.80 8.92 15.57
CA ARG A 139 9.29 10.16 14.97
C ARG A 139 8.76 9.84 13.57
N PHE A 140 7.59 9.24 13.52
CA PHE A 140 6.94 8.87 12.27
C PHE A 140 5.96 9.97 11.82
N SER A 141 5.87 10.21 10.53
CA SER A 141 4.77 10.96 9.92
C SER A 141 3.49 10.11 9.90
N ASP A 142 2.32 10.73 9.70
CA ASP A 142 1.05 9.99 9.60
C ASP A 142 1.02 9.04 8.39
N GLU A 143 1.67 9.43 7.30
CA GLU A 143 1.76 8.64 6.07
C GLU A 143 2.71 7.44 6.25
N GLU A 144 3.86 7.66 6.92
CA GLU A 144 4.82 6.57 7.21
C GLU A 144 4.21 5.52 8.13
N ILE A 145 3.56 5.94 9.23
CA ILE A 145 2.91 4.99 10.16
C ILE A 145 1.86 4.15 9.45
N LYS A 146 1.04 4.78 8.61
CA LYS A 146 0.01 4.07 7.87
C LYS A 146 0.63 3.08 6.88
N SER A 147 1.61 3.52 6.11
CA SER A 147 2.29 2.64 5.14
C SER A 147 3.02 1.48 5.82
N ILE A 148 3.68 1.72 6.96
CA ILE A 148 4.33 0.67 7.75
C ILE A 148 3.30 -0.30 8.32
N ALA A 149 2.20 0.18 8.91
CA ALA A 149 1.15 -0.66 9.46
C ALA A 149 0.50 -1.53 8.37
N ASP A 150 0.17 -0.95 7.23
CA ASP A 150 -0.39 -1.66 6.08
C ASP A 150 0.59 -2.71 5.52
N ALA A 151 1.88 -2.37 5.42
CA ALA A 151 2.92 -3.30 4.98
C ALA A 151 3.13 -4.45 5.97
N LEU A 152 3.10 -4.19 7.28
CA LEU A 152 3.24 -5.19 8.33
C LEU A 152 2.06 -6.16 8.34
N VAL A 153 0.83 -5.67 8.18
CA VAL A 153 -0.36 -6.50 8.07
C VAL A 153 -0.32 -7.32 6.78
N SER A 154 0.05 -6.72 5.66
CA SER A 154 0.14 -7.42 4.37
C SER A 154 1.23 -8.50 4.36
N GLY A 155 2.35 -8.27 5.05
CA GLY A 155 3.47 -9.22 5.17
C GLY A 155 3.21 -10.38 6.12
N SER A 156 2.22 -10.27 7.01
CA SER A 156 1.84 -11.34 7.95
C SER A 156 0.89 -12.39 7.35
N PHE A 157 0.32 -12.14 6.16
CA PHE A 157 -0.52 -13.14 5.50
C PHE A 157 0.34 -14.23 4.85
N PRO A 158 0.29 -15.48 5.33
CA PRO A 158 1.04 -16.60 4.76
C PRO A 158 0.45 -17.11 3.43
N PHE A 159 -0.60 -16.46 2.94
CA PHE A 159 -1.21 -16.82 1.67
C PHE A 159 -0.58 -16.02 0.54
N GLN A 160 0.10 -16.72 -0.36
CA GLN A 160 0.32 -16.19 -1.70
C GLN A 160 -1.06 -15.99 -2.31
N ILE A 161 -1.51 -14.75 -2.39
CA ILE A 161 -2.69 -14.42 -3.20
C ILE A 161 -2.29 -14.69 -4.64
N LYS A 162 -2.62 -15.89 -5.12
CA LYS A 162 -2.58 -16.21 -6.54
C LYS A 162 -3.74 -15.45 -7.14
N ILE A 163 -3.45 -14.41 -7.88
CA ILE A 163 -4.47 -13.71 -8.65
C ILE A 163 -4.81 -14.66 -9.80
N ASP A 164 -5.84 -15.49 -9.61
CA ASP A 164 -6.30 -16.44 -10.63
C ASP A 164 -7.06 -15.75 -11.77
N ALA A 165 -7.49 -14.51 -11.59
CA ALA A 165 -8.06 -13.71 -12.66
C ALA A 165 -7.85 -12.21 -12.39
N VAL A 166 -7.04 -11.56 -13.19
CA VAL A 166 -7.12 -10.13 -13.41
C VAL A 166 -8.22 -9.93 -14.42
N PHE A 167 -9.42 -9.54 -13.98
CA PHE A 167 -10.38 -8.97 -14.89
C PHE A 167 -9.88 -7.58 -15.28
N ASP A 168 -8.94 -7.55 -16.24
CA ASP A 168 -8.64 -6.35 -16.98
C ASP A 168 -9.91 -6.05 -17.79
N THR A 169 -10.78 -5.23 -17.26
CA THR A 169 -11.80 -4.55 -18.05
C THR A 169 -11.04 -3.58 -18.94
N ASP A 170 -10.59 -4.11 -20.08
CA ASP A 170 -9.90 -3.31 -21.10
C ASP A 170 -10.82 -2.13 -21.45
N PRO A 171 -10.38 -0.87 -21.33
CA PRO A 171 -11.18 0.30 -21.73
C PRO A 171 -11.69 0.19 -23.16
N LYS A 172 -11.03 -0.64 -23.99
CA LYS A 172 -11.42 -0.94 -25.37
C LYS A 172 -12.69 -1.75 -25.47
N LEU A 173 -12.99 -2.65 -24.50
CA LEU A 173 -14.25 -3.40 -24.48
C LEU A 173 -15.45 -2.48 -24.20
N GLY A 174 -15.28 -1.47 -23.35
CA GLY A 174 -16.32 -0.45 -23.11
C GLY A 174 -16.62 0.37 -24.37
N ALA A 175 -15.59 0.84 -25.06
CA ALA A 175 -15.74 1.65 -26.28
C ALA A 175 -16.38 0.86 -27.44
N ALA A 176 -16.01 -0.41 -27.63
CA ALA A 176 -16.61 -1.26 -28.66
C ALA A 176 -18.08 -1.59 -28.37
N ASN A 177 -18.41 -1.87 -27.08
CA ASN A 177 -19.79 -2.14 -26.68
C ASN A 177 -20.69 -0.92 -26.80
N VAL A 178 -20.18 0.27 -26.45
CA VAL A 178 -20.89 1.55 -26.63
C VAL A 178 -21.13 1.82 -28.12
N ALA A 179 -20.12 1.65 -28.96
CA ALA A 179 -20.28 1.83 -30.41
C ALA A 179 -21.32 0.87 -31.01
N ASN A 180 -21.27 -0.42 -30.63
CA ASN A 180 -22.26 -1.40 -31.05
C ASN A 180 -23.67 -1.06 -30.53
N GLY A 181 -23.79 -0.62 -29.25
CA GLY A 181 -25.06 -0.19 -28.68
C GLY A 181 -25.68 0.98 -29.43
N ILE A 182 -24.90 1.97 -29.82
CA ILE A 182 -25.36 3.14 -30.62
C ILE A 182 -25.87 2.66 -31.97
N TRP A 183 -25.13 1.81 -32.69
CA TRP A 183 -25.57 1.27 -33.99
C TRP A 183 -26.87 0.50 -33.90
N VAL A 184 -27.01 -0.38 -32.90
CA VAL A 184 -28.26 -1.14 -32.67
C VAL A 184 -29.40 -0.19 -32.38
N GLY A 185 -29.18 0.85 -31.56
CA GLY A 185 -30.17 1.91 -31.25
C GLY A 185 -30.59 2.66 -32.50
N VAL A 186 -29.68 3.07 -33.36
CA VAL A 186 -29.98 3.76 -34.63
C VAL A 186 -30.81 2.88 -35.58
N PHE A 187 -30.38 1.61 -35.76
CA PHE A 187 -31.14 0.69 -36.62
C PHE A 187 -32.55 0.40 -36.11
N SER A 188 -32.75 0.23 -34.81
CA SER A 188 -34.08 0.04 -34.23
C SER A 188 -34.96 1.27 -34.40
N LEU A 189 -34.42 2.48 -34.23
CA LEU A 189 -35.14 3.73 -34.43
C LEU A 189 -35.58 3.89 -35.89
N LEU A 190 -34.66 3.61 -36.86
CA LEU A 190 -35.01 3.67 -38.27
C LEU A 190 -36.09 2.66 -38.66
N PHE A 191 -36.02 1.44 -38.11
CA PHE A 191 -37.07 0.42 -38.37
C PHE A 191 -38.42 0.85 -37.86
N VAL A 192 -38.51 1.41 -36.63
CA VAL A 192 -39.73 1.93 -36.06
C VAL A 192 -40.26 3.13 -36.88
N ALA A 193 -39.39 4.04 -37.28
CA ALA A 193 -39.76 5.20 -38.10
C ALA A 193 -40.32 4.74 -39.46
N ALA A 194 -39.66 3.80 -40.14
CA ALA A 194 -40.16 3.25 -41.41
C ALA A 194 -41.53 2.56 -41.23
N PHE A 195 -41.69 1.75 -40.20
CA PHE A 195 -42.99 1.10 -39.89
C PHE A 195 -44.09 2.13 -39.69
N MET A 196 -43.82 3.20 -38.90
CA MET A 196 -44.82 4.26 -38.63
C MET A 196 -45.19 5.01 -39.88
N CYS A 197 -44.22 5.33 -40.77
CA CYS A 197 -44.49 6.01 -42.03
C CYS A 197 -45.31 5.16 -42.99
N ILE A 198 -45.05 3.85 -43.08
CA ILE A 198 -45.81 2.95 -43.97
C ILE A 198 -47.21 2.72 -43.46
N TYR A 199 -47.39 2.46 -42.14
CA TYR A 199 -48.69 2.09 -41.56
C TYR A 199 -49.60 3.31 -41.38
N TYR A 200 -49.06 4.41 -40.83
CA TYR A 200 -49.85 5.61 -40.49
C TYR A 200 -49.79 6.74 -41.54
N ARG A 201 -49.02 6.57 -42.59
CA ARG A 201 -48.81 7.55 -43.66
C ARG A 201 -48.48 8.95 -43.11
N LEU A 202 -49.28 9.96 -43.39
CA LEU A 202 -49.04 11.36 -43.00
C LEU A 202 -48.95 11.52 -41.44
N ALA A 203 -49.80 10.83 -40.68
CA ALA A 203 -49.74 10.84 -39.22
C ALA A 203 -48.44 10.22 -38.71
N GLY A 204 -47.88 9.20 -39.39
CA GLY A 204 -46.63 8.58 -39.06
C GLY A 204 -45.43 9.54 -39.23
N VAL A 205 -45.45 10.36 -40.27
CA VAL A 205 -44.38 11.37 -40.46
C VAL A 205 -44.39 12.40 -39.32
N ILE A 206 -45.56 12.89 -38.90
CA ILE A 206 -45.65 13.83 -37.78
C ILE A 206 -45.15 13.17 -36.48
N ALA A 207 -45.47 11.90 -36.23
CA ALA A 207 -45.02 11.16 -35.06
C ALA A 207 -43.46 10.98 -35.07
N VAL A 208 -42.87 10.67 -36.21
CA VAL A 208 -41.40 10.55 -36.38
C VAL A 208 -40.70 11.88 -36.15
N CYS A 209 -41.27 12.99 -36.64
CA CYS A 209 -40.73 14.33 -36.36
C CYS A 209 -40.77 14.66 -34.87
N ALA A 210 -41.89 14.36 -34.20
CA ALA A 210 -42.05 14.55 -32.76
C ALA A 210 -41.04 13.69 -31.94
N LEU A 211 -40.78 12.42 -32.37
CA LEU A 211 -39.79 11.54 -31.77
C LEU A 211 -38.39 12.08 -31.94
N GLY A 212 -38.04 12.59 -33.15
CA GLY A 212 -36.74 13.23 -33.38
C GLY A 212 -36.52 14.47 -32.50
N LEU A 213 -37.54 15.32 -32.38
CA LEU A 213 -37.49 16.48 -31.49
C LEU A 213 -37.28 16.09 -30.03
N ASN A 214 -37.98 15.02 -29.58
CA ASN A 214 -37.86 14.51 -28.22
C ASN A 214 -36.42 14.04 -27.93
N ILE A 215 -35.79 13.29 -28.85
CA ILE A 215 -34.40 12.83 -28.70
C ILE A 215 -33.44 14.04 -28.58
N VAL A 216 -33.61 15.06 -29.43
CA VAL A 216 -32.78 16.27 -29.36
C VAL A 216 -32.94 17.00 -28.02
N LEU A 217 -34.18 17.10 -27.51
CA LEU A 217 -34.45 17.73 -26.21
C LEU A 217 -33.82 16.94 -25.06
N VAL A 218 -33.90 15.60 -25.06
CA VAL A 218 -33.31 14.76 -24.03
C VAL A 218 -31.79 14.90 -24.03
N LEU A 219 -31.17 14.80 -25.21
CA LEU A 219 -29.70 14.97 -25.33
C LEU A 219 -29.27 16.39 -24.94
N GLY A 220 -30.01 17.41 -25.31
CA GLY A 220 -29.77 18.78 -24.89
C GLY A 220 -29.87 18.99 -23.39
N ALA A 221 -30.88 18.39 -22.74
CA ALA A 221 -31.04 18.43 -21.29
C ALA A 221 -29.86 17.70 -20.58
N MET A 222 -29.46 16.51 -21.07
CA MET A 222 -28.31 15.79 -20.52
C MET A 222 -27.05 16.60 -20.61
N ALA A 223 -26.79 17.25 -21.75
CA ALA A 223 -25.63 18.12 -21.92
C ALA A 223 -25.66 19.33 -20.99
N ALA A 224 -26.84 19.95 -20.79
CA ALA A 224 -26.98 21.10 -19.89
C ALA A 224 -26.74 20.74 -18.41
N PHE A 225 -27.12 19.53 -17.98
CA PHE A 225 -26.92 19.06 -16.61
C PHE A 225 -25.62 18.28 -16.38
N ASN A 226 -24.73 18.20 -17.34
CA ASN A 226 -23.50 17.38 -17.29
C ASN A 226 -23.76 15.91 -16.85
N ALA A 227 -24.92 15.37 -17.20
CA ALA A 227 -25.28 14.01 -16.86
C ALA A 227 -24.55 13.02 -17.78
N THR A 228 -23.81 12.06 -17.17
CA THR A 228 -23.13 11.00 -17.93
C THR A 228 -24.13 9.88 -18.28
N LEU A 229 -24.12 9.46 -19.53
CA LEU A 229 -24.85 8.27 -19.98
C LEU A 229 -24.09 7.04 -19.48
N THR A 230 -24.61 6.39 -18.43
CA THR A 230 -24.12 5.06 -18.00
C THR A 230 -24.92 4.01 -18.76
N LEU A 231 -24.27 3.37 -19.73
CA LEU A 231 -24.79 2.18 -20.43
C LEU A 231 -24.26 0.91 -19.76
#